data_8e754e5fefcf9f981dd5e54ab88a9ed5
#
_entry.id   8e754e5fefcf9f981dd5e54ab88a9ed5
#
_cell.length_a   1.000
_cell.length_b   1.000
_cell.length_c   1.000
_cell.angle_alpha   90.00
_cell.angle_beta   90.00
_cell.angle_gamma   90.00
#
_symmetry.space_group_name_H-M   'P 1'
#
loop_
_entity.id
_entity.type
_entity.pdbx_description
1 polymer ?
#
loop_
_entity_poly.entity_id
_entity_poly.type
_entity_poly.pdbx_seq_one_letter_code
_entity_poly.pdbx_strand_id
1 'polypeptide(L)'
;MACKVTITLLTESQQGNIGDDWKYNLEAKVFNEGLKGTGNIKVKKHNLSSGDTQEPPGPPAPIELPAGNAGAELMIRLTLFATEVDFLKSDSGETQINFHMPSPSDGSAPIVRETEVSVGVRESPGLMDETAVLTLKLRLEASSD
;
A
#
# COMPACT_ATOMS: atom_id res chain seq x y z
N MET A 1 -10.61 -24.71 -5.99
CA MET A 1 -11.28 -23.50 -6.45
C MET A 1 -10.33 -22.31 -6.27
N ALA A 2 -10.21 -21.52 -7.29
CA ALA A 2 -9.25 -20.41 -7.31
C ALA A 2 -9.72 -19.25 -6.46
N CYS A 3 -8.78 -18.64 -5.77
CA CYS A 3 -9.01 -17.45 -4.96
C CYS A 3 -8.27 -16.26 -5.56
N LYS A 4 -8.75 -15.07 -5.23
CA LYS A 4 -8.08 -13.82 -5.60
C LYS A 4 -8.13 -12.85 -4.43
N VAL A 5 -7.17 -11.93 -4.42
CA VAL A 5 -7.14 -10.81 -3.47
C VAL A 5 -7.27 -9.52 -4.28
N THR A 6 -8.23 -8.70 -3.92
CA THR A 6 -8.42 -7.37 -4.50
C THR A 6 -7.94 -6.35 -3.50
N ILE A 7 -7.04 -5.46 -3.92
CA ILE A 7 -6.49 -4.41 -3.07
C ILE A 7 -6.94 -3.06 -3.59
N THR A 8 -7.58 -2.28 -2.70
CA THR A 8 -8.07 -0.95 -3.01
C THR A 8 -7.36 0.06 -2.12
N LEU A 9 -6.76 1.07 -2.73
CA LEU A 9 -6.20 2.21 -2.00
C LEU A 9 -7.33 3.17 -1.65
N LEU A 10 -7.61 3.33 -0.36
CA LEU A 10 -8.72 4.13 0.12
C LEU A 10 -8.32 5.58 0.35
N THR A 11 -7.30 5.81 1.16
CA THR A 11 -6.84 7.16 1.50
C THR A 11 -5.34 7.22 1.62
N GLU A 12 -4.83 8.44 1.47
CA GLU A 12 -3.46 8.79 1.74
C GLU A 12 -3.41 9.94 2.74
N SER A 13 -2.38 9.96 3.56
CA SER A 13 -2.13 11.07 4.49
C SER A 13 -0.64 11.19 4.72
N GLN A 14 -0.19 12.39 5.08
CA GLN A 14 1.19 12.55 5.52
C GLN A 14 1.24 13.49 6.73
N GLN A 15 2.27 13.29 7.54
CA GLN A 15 2.53 14.10 8.71
C GLN A 15 4.02 14.40 8.75
N GLY A 16 4.37 15.66 8.65
CA GLY A 16 5.77 16.07 8.67
C GLY A 16 5.98 17.43 8.05
N ASN A 17 7.24 17.78 7.86
CA ASN A 17 7.61 19.11 7.41
C ASN A 17 8.70 19.11 6.33
N ILE A 18 8.76 18.06 5.52
CA ILE A 18 9.76 17.99 4.44
C ILE A 18 9.21 18.43 3.09
N GLY A 19 7.90 18.53 2.92
CA GLY A 19 7.29 19.01 1.69
C GLY A 19 5.93 18.42 1.44
N ASP A 20 5.30 18.87 0.35
CA ASP A 20 3.92 18.54 0.01
C ASP A 20 3.75 17.81 -1.32
N ASP A 21 4.82 17.57 -2.06
CA ASP A 21 4.74 16.88 -3.36
C ASP A 21 5.22 15.45 -3.22
N TRP A 22 4.29 14.52 -3.35
CA TRP A 22 4.53 13.13 -3.08
C TRP A 22 4.21 12.25 -4.28
N LYS A 23 5.00 11.21 -4.44
CA LYS A 23 4.69 10.07 -5.31
C LYS A 23 5.05 8.79 -4.56
N TYR A 24 4.37 7.71 -4.92
CA TYR A 24 4.66 6.43 -4.26
C TYR A 24 4.25 5.25 -5.12
N ASN A 25 4.79 4.10 -4.76
CA ASN A 25 4.48 2.82 -5.37
C ASN A 25 4.26 1.80 -4.26
N LEU A 26 3.12 1.14 -4.29
CA LEU A 26 2.80 0.04 -3.38
C LEU A 26 2.90 -1.27 -4.14
N GLU A 27 3.87 -2.10 -3.78
CA GLU A 27 4.00 -3.44 -4.33
C GLU A 27 3.28 -4.41 -3.42
N ALA A 28 2.51 -5.32 -4.00
CA ALA A 28 1.81 -6.35 -3.24
C ALA A 28 2.15 -7.72 -3.79
N LYS A 29 2.43 -8.67 -2.88
CA LYS A 29 2.66 -10.06 -3.21
C LYS A 29 1.77 -10.94 -2.34
N VAL A 30 1.06 -11.87 -2.95
CA VAL A 30 0.18 -12.80 -2.25
C VAL A 30 0.86 -14.15 -2.16
N PHE A 31 0.96 -14.67 -0.94
CA PHE A 31 1.55 -15.98 -0.66
C PHE A 31 0.46 -16.91 -0.10
N ASN A 32 0.41 -18.11 -0.67
CA ASN A 32 -0.45 -19.21 -0.24
C ASN A 32 0.32 -20.49 -0.56
N GLU A 33 1.14 -20.98 0.39
CA GLU A 33 2.09 -22.06 0.15
C GLU A 33 3.03 -21.71 -1.02
N GLY A 34 3.57 -20.50 -1.02
CA GLY A 34 4.41 -19.96 -2.07
C GLY A 34 3.77 -18.74 -2.73
N LEU A 35 4.54 -18.05 -3.54
CA LEU A 35 4.09 -16.84 -4.23
C LEU A 35 3.04 -17.18 -5.28
N LYS A 36 1.88 -16.55 -5.21
CA LYS A 36 0.76 -16.77 -6.13
C LYS A 36 0.44 -15.58 -7.01
N GLY A 37 0.65 -14.37 -6.52
CA GLY A 37 0.32 -13.17 -7.27
C GLY A 37 1.19 -11.99 -6.89
N THR A 38 1.41 -11.09 -7.84
CA THR A 38 2.19 -9.87 -7.67
C THR A 38 1.54 -8.73 -8.44
N GLY A 39 1.53 -7.55 -7.85
CA GLY A 39 1.03 -6.36 -8.54
C GLY A 39 1.46 -5.09 -7.84
N ASN A 40 1.18 -3.97 -8.49
CA ASN A 40 1.56 -2.64 -8.00
C ASN A 40 0.40 -1.67 -8.09
N ILE A 41 0.32 -0.76 -7.11
CA ILE A 41 -0.47 0.47 -7.21
C ILE A 41 0.54 1.61 -7.24
N LYS A 42 0.59 2.35 -8.35
CA LYS A 42 1.52 3.45 -8.52
C LYS A 42 0.77 4.76 -8.59
N VAL A 43 1.18 5.72 -7.78
CA VAL A 43 0.57 7.04 -7.73
C VAL A 43 1.61 8.08 -8.11
N LYS A 44 1.30 8.88 -9.14
CA LYS A 44 2.16 9.91 -9.68
C LYS A 44 2.30 11.07 -8.69
N LYS A 45 3.30 11.90 -8.92
CA LYS A 45 3.53 13.11 -8.13
C LYS A 45 2.25 13.96 -8.07
N HIS A 46 1.87 14.33 -6.86
CA HIS A 46 0.72 15.18 -6.58
C HIS A 46 0.90 15.86 -5.23
N ASN A 47 0.06 16.83 -4.96
CA ASN A 47 0.09 17.55 -3.70
C ASN A 47 -0.60 16.77 -2.58
N LEU A 48 0.06 16.69 -1.43
CA LEU A 48 -0.49 16.12 -0.21
C LEU A 48 0.07 16.90 0.97
N SER A 49 -0.74 17.77 1.54
CA SER A 49 -0.33 18.64 2.63
C SER A 49 -0.24 17.90 3.95
N SER A 50 0.71 18.32 4.79
CA SER A 50 0.87 17.75 6.14
C SER A 50 -0.40 17.90 6.96
N GLY A 51 -0.82 16.82 7.60
CA GLY A 51 -2.02 16.79 8.41
C GLY A 51 -3.30 16.48 7.65
N ASP A 52 -3.26 16.45 6.32
CA ASP A 52 -4.42 16.13 5.49
C ASP A 52 -4.54 14.63 5.25
N THR A 53 -5.77 14.17 5.15
CA THR A 53 -6.13 12.83 4.71
C THR A 53 -7.08 12.99 3.53
N GLN A 54 -6.77 12.35 2.41
CA GLN A 54 -7.55 12.52 1.19
C GLN A 54 -7.55 11.24 0.34
N GLU A 55 -8.48 11.15 -0.59
CA GLU A 55 -8.37 10.16 -1.66
C GLU A 55 -7.26 10.59 -2.62
N PRO A 56 -6.44 9.65 -3.13
CA PRO A 56 -5.45 10.02 -4.14
C PRO A 56 -6.11 10.64 -5.35
N PRO A 57 -5.55 11.70 -5.93
CA PRO A 57 -6.12 12.34 -7.12
C PRO A 57 -6.20 11.36 -8.29
N GLY A 58 -7.36 11.29 -8.95
CA GLY A 58 -7.62 10.31 -9.98
C GLY A 58 -7.42 8.90 -9.41
N PRO A 59 -8.29 8.46 -8.47
CA PRO A 59 -8.02 7.26 -7.68
C PRO A 59 -7.60 6.09 -8.55
N PRO A 60 -6.50 5.40 -8.20
CA PRO A 60 -6.07 4.25 -8.98
C PRO A 60 -7.10 3.12 -8.91
N ALA A 61 -7.24 2.38 -10.00
CA ALA A 61 -8.11 1.22 -10.02
C ALA A 61 -7.61 0.18 -8.99
N PRO A 62 -8.54 -0.55 -8.35
CA PRO A 62 -8.15 -1.67 -7.52
C PRO A 62 -7.35 -2.70 -8.33
N ILE A 63 -6.40 -3.37 -7.69
CA ILE A 63 -5.67 -4.46 -8.33
C ILE A 63 -6.19 -5.79 -7.85
N GLU A 64 -6.28 -6.75 -8.77
CA GLU A 64 -6.67 -8.13 -8.47
C GLU A 64 -5.47 -9.03 -8.63
N LEU A 65 -5.18 -9.82 -7.61
CA LEU A 65 -4.02 -10.72 -7.60
C LEU A 65 -4.49 -12.16 -7.41
N PRO A 66 -3.94 -13.11 -8.19
CA PRO A 66 -4.19 -14.53 -7.93
C PRO A 66 -3.72 -14.89 -6.52
N ALA A 67 -4.48 -15.73 -5.84
CA ALA A 67 -4.19 -16.16 -4.48
C ALA A 67 -4.12 -17.69 -4.33
N GLY A 68 -4.10 -18.41 -5.44
CA GLY A 68 -4.07 -19.87 -5.42
C GLY A 68 -5.40 -20.47 -5.01
N ASN A 69 -5.38 -21.71 -4.56
CA ASN A 69 -6.58 -22.40 -4.11
C ASN A 69 -6.88 -22.09 -2.63
N ALA A 70 -8.13 -22.30 -2.23
CA ALA A 70 -8.53 -22.13 -0.85
C ALA A 70 -7.62 -22.95 0.08
N GLY A 71 -7.15 -22.30 1.14
CA GLY A 71 -6.26 -22.88 2.12
C GLY A 71 -6.53 -22.30 3.51
N ALA A 72 -5.59 -22.47 4.43
CA ALA A 72 -5.79 -22.03 5.79
C ALA A 72 -5.62 -20.52 5.96
N GLU A 73 -4.60 -19.94 5.33
CA GLU A 73 -4.25 -18.54 5.53
C GLU A 73 -3.52 -17.98 4.32
N LEU A 74 -3.81 -16.72 4.02
CA LEU A 74 -3.08 -15.94 3.03
C LEU A 74 -2.16 -14.96 3.74
N MET A 75 -0.97 -14.76 3.18
CA MET A 75 -0.08 -13.69 3.61
C MET A 75 0.13 -12.72 2.47
N ILE A 76 -0.15 -11.46 2.70
CA ILE A 76 0.03 -10.41 1.71
C ILE A 76 1.21 -9.54 2.16
N ARG A 77 2.26 -9.51 1.36
CA ARG A 77 3.41 -8.65 1.62
C ARG A 77 3.21 -7.34 0.89
N LEU A 78 3.18 -6.27 1.65
CA LEU A 78 2.99 -4.92 1.14
C LEU A 78 4.30 -4.15 1.32
N THR A 79 4.85 -3.67 0.22
CA THR A 79 6.08 -2.87 0.23
C THR A 79 5.75 -1.49 -0.33
N LEU A 80 5.94 -0.47 0.49
CA LEU A 80 5.64 0.91 0.11
C LEU A 80 6.94 1.68 -0.09
N PHE A 81 7.11 2.22 -1.29
CA PHE A 81 8.18 3.14 -1.65
C PHE A 81 7.57 4.51 -1.81
N ALA A 82 8.02 5.47 -1.03
CA ALA A 82 7.49 6.83 -1.11
C ALA A 82 8.61 7.84 -1.33
N THR A 83 8.32 8.86 -2.11
CA THR A 83 9.26 9.93 -2.43
C THR A 83 8.56 11.26 -2.27
N GLU A 84 9.15 12.15 -1.46
CA GLU A 84 8.80 13.55 -1.47
C GLU A 84 9.68 14.21 -2.53
N VAL A 85 9.06 14.86 -3.51
CA VAL A 85 9.75 15.35 -4.70
C VAL A 85 10.03 16.86 -4.54
N ASP A 86 11.30 17.20 -4.41
CA ASP A 86 11.75 18.58 -4.34
C ASP A 86 12.41 19.02 -5.63
N PHE A 87 12.45 20.34 -5.82
CA PHE A 87 13.07 20.95 -6.99
C PHE A 87 14.55 20.59 -7.13
N LEU A 88 15.28 20.62 -6.02
CA LEU A 88 16.73 20.37 -6.02
C LEU A 88 17.10 18.96 -5.58
N LYS A 89 16.25 18.34 -4.77
CA LYS A 89 16.54 17.04 -4.19
C LYS A 89 15.25 16.35 -3.76
N SER A 90 15.17 15.06 -4.03
CA SER A 90 14.06 14.24 -3.59
C SER A 90 14.51 13.33 -2.47
N ASP A 91 13.62 13.09 -1.51
CA ASP A 91 13.85 12.21 -0.39
C ASP A 91 12.91 11.02 -0.45
N SER A 92 13.43 9.84 -0.15
CA SER A 92 12.68 8.60 -0.31
C SER A 92 12.73 7.75 0.94
N GLY A 93 11.72 6.90 1.08
CA GLY A 93 11.68 5.89 2.14
C GLY A 93 10.99 4.64 1.64
N GLU A 94 11.24 3.54 2.35
CA GLU A 94 10.68 2.24 2.03
C GLU A 94 10.29 1.53 3.31
N THR A 95 9.14 0.86 3.28
CA THR A 95 8.71 -0.02 4.37
C THR A 95 8.06 -1.26 3.80
N GLN A 96 8.09 -2.33 4.57
CA GLN A 96 7.47 -3.59 4.21
C GLN A 96 6.73 -4.15 5.40
N ILE A 97 5.49 -4.58 5.17
CA ILE A 97 4.70 -5.29 6.18
C ILE A 97 4.16 -6.59 5.60
N ASN A 98 3.91 -7.55 6.47
CA ASN A 98 3.25 -8.80 6.12
C ASN A 98 1.87 -8.79 6.78
N PHE A 99 0.82 -8.84 5.97
CA PHE A 99 -0.55 -8.84 6.43
C PHE A 99 -1.13 -10.24 6.26
N HIS A 100 -1.72 -10.78 7.34
CA HIS A 100 -2.29 -12.12 7.34
C HIS A 100 -3.81 -12.04 7.35
N MET A 101 -4.45 -12.85 6.51
CA MET A 101 -5.90 -12.94 6.48
C MET A 101 -6.33 -14.37 6.12
N PRO A 102 -7.54 -14.78 6.55
CA PRO A 102 -8.04 -16.10 6.20
C PRO A 102 -8.23 -16.26 4.70
N SER A 103 -8.05 -17.47 4.21
CA SER A 103 -8.43 -17.83 2.84
C SER A 103 -9.96 -18.03 2.81
N PRO A 104 -10.65 -17.54 1.77
CA PRO A 104 -12.09 -17.74 1.67
C PRO A 104 -12.41 -19.20 1.40
N SER A 105 -13.52 -19.66 1.95
CA SER A 105 -14.06 -21.00 1.63
C SER A 105 -14.88 -20.95 0.36
N ASP A 106 -15.00 -22.10 -0.31
CA ASP A 106 -15.81 -22.22 -1.51
C ASP A 106 -17.26 -21.79 -1.25
N GLY A 107 -17.77 -20.91 -2.11
CA GLY A 107 -19.15 -20.43 -2.01
C GLY A 107 -19.43 -19.50 -0.83
N SER A 108 -18.40 -19.14 -0.06
CA SER A 108 -18.56 -18.17 1.03
C SER A 108 -18.55 -16.74 0.54
N ALA A 109 -19.05 -15.83 1.39
CA ALA A 109 -18.92 -14.40 1.14
C ALA A 109 -17.44 -13.98 1.14
N PRO A 110 -17.06 -12.94 0.40
CA PRO A 110 -15.70 -12.43 0.45
C PRO A 110 -15.30 -12.01 1.87
N ILE A 111 -14.02 -12.18 2.18
CA ILE A 111 -13.44 -11.74 3.44
C ILE A 111 -12.81 -10.39 3.22
N VAL A 112 -13.26 -9.38 3.95
CA VAL A 112 -12.80 -8.00 3.80
C VAL A 112 -12.03 -7.57 5.04
N ARG A 113 -10.86 -6.99 4.83
CA ARG A 113 -10.03 -6.42 5.91
C ARG A 113 -9.51 -5.07 5.48
N GLU A 114 -9.30 -4.20 6.46
CA GLU A 114 -8.60 -2.94 6.23
C GLU A 114 -7.29 -2.95 6.99
N THR A 115 -6.28 -2.28 6.42
CA THR A 115 -4.99 -2.11 7.05
C THR A 115 -4.37 -0.78 6.64
N GLU A 116 -3.38 -0.37 7.39
CA GLU A 116 -2.59 0.82 7.07
C GLU A 116 -1.13 0.43 6.87
N VAL A 117 -0.48 1.13 5.94
CA VAL A 117 0.96 1.01 5.71
C VAL A 117 1.56 2.39 5.84
N SER A 118 2.55 2.53 6.71
CA SER A 118 3.20 3.81 6.95
C SER A 118 4.67 3.72 6.64
N VAL A 119 5.20 4.75 5.98
CA VAL A 119 6.63 4.83 5.67
C VAL A 119 7.18 6.17 6.15
N GLY A 120 8.31 6.12 6.85
CA GLY A 120 9.04 7.31 7.23
C GLY A 120 9.98 7.75 6.11
N VAL A 121 9.95 9.03 5.79
CA VAL A 121 10.85 9.65 4.81
C VAL A 121 11.63 10.74 5.53
N ARG A 122 12.94 10.65 5.44
CA ARG A 122 13.83 11.57 6.12
C ARG A 122 14.55 12.46 5.13
N GLU A 123 14.55 13.77 5.39
CA GLU A 123 15.32 14.71 4.59
C GLU A 123 16.81 14.52 4.86
N SER A 124 17.60 14.34 3.81
CA SER A 124 19.03 14.09 3.92
C SER A 124 19.81 14.83 2.85
N PRO A 125 20.93 15.48 3.17
CA PRO A 125 21.44 15.74 4.49
C PRO A 125 20.77 17.00 5.08
N GLY A 126 19.96 16.81 6.11
CA GLY A 126 19.34 17.94 6.79
C GLY A 126 20.26 18.50 7.89
N LEU A 127 20.26 19.80 8.05
CA LEU A 127 20.85 20.42 9.23
C LEU A 127 19.99 20.17 10.46
N MET A 128 18.71 19.88 10.24
CA MET A 128 17.75 19.46 11.24
C MET A 128 17.14 18.15 10.74
N ASP A 129 16.92 17.19 11.65
CA ASP A 129 16.32 15.90 11.31
C ASP A 129 14.84 16.08 10.98
N GLU A 130 14.56 16.56 9.78
CA GLU A 130 13.19 16.69 9.29
C GLU A 130 12.73 15.38 8.71
N THR A 131 11.57 14.93 9.14
CA THR A 131 10.97 13.67 8.68
C THR A 131 9.50 13.88 8.39
N ALA A 132 8.98 13.01 7.54
CA ALA A 132 7.56 12.90 7.34
C ALA A 132 7.18 11.42 7.32
N VAL A 133 5.93 11.15 7.70
CA VAL A 133 5.36 9.79 7.63
C VAL A 133 4.22 9.84 6.66
N LEU A 134 4.32 9.03 5.59
CA LEU A 134 3.23 8.82 4.66
C LEU A 134 2.47 7.56 5.06
N THR A 135 1.16 7.66 5.18
CA THR A 135 0.30 6.54 5.56
C THR A 135 -0.76 6.30 4.49
N LEU A 136 -0.86 5.06 4.04
CA LEU A 136 -1.91 4.61 3.12
C LEU A 136 -2.88 3.72 3.88
N LYS A 137 -4.19 3.96 3.67
CA LYS A 137 -5.23 3.07 4.15
C LYS A 137 -5.70 2.21 2.99
N LEU A 138 -5.72 0.91 3.20
CA LEU A 138 -6.02 -0.09 2.18
C LEU A 138 -7.17 -0.98 2.61
N ARG A 139 -7.96 -1.41 1.62
CA ARG A 139 -8.92 -2.50 1.81
C ARG A 139 -8.43 -3.70 1.00
N LEU A 140 -8.41 -4.85 1.68
CA LEU A 140 -8.07 -6.13 1.07
C LEU A 140 -9.29 -7.02 1.10
N GLU A 141 -9.64 -7.58 -0.03
CA GLU A 141 -10.80 -8.46 -0.17
C GLU A 141 -10.35 -9.78 -0.80
N ALA A 142 -10.52 -10.87 -0.04
CA ALA A 142 -10.23 -12.21 -0.53
C ALA A 142 -11.53 -12.88 -0.92
N SER A 143 -11.60 -13.39 -2.15
CA SER A 143 -12.79 -14.02 -2.68
C SER A 143 -12.43 -15.29 -3.44
N SER A 144 -13.39 -16.21 -3.54
CA SER A 144 -13.26 -17.42 -4.34
C SER A 144 -14.20 -17.36 -5.53
N ASP A 145 -13.80 -18.01 -6.58
CA ASP A 145 -14.63 -18.16 -7.79
C ASP A 145 -15.78 -19.12 -7.56
#